data_cbf625b35ba7b03e5528c03e2da41130
#
_entry.id   cbf625b35ba7b03e5528c03e2da41130
#
_cell.length_a   1.000
_cell.length_b   1.000
_cell.length_c   1.000
_cell.angle_alpha   90.00
_cell.angle_beta   90.00
_cell.angle_gamma   90.00
#
_symmetry.space_group_name_H-M   'P 1'
#
loop_
_entity.id
_entity.type
_entity.pdbx_description
1 polymer ?
#
loop_
_entity_poly.entity_id
_entity_poly.type
_entity_poly.pdbx_seq_one_letter_code
_entity_poly.pdbx_strand_id
1 'polypeptide(L)'
;MAVWEKRKTEFILSENDAGRRLDRVIRKFLAETPLSALYAAIRKGLIRINGKRIALNYRTAVGDILSISEILLSAEKQPIRKQSVSGEQNQSHTSGKRNYTSGRQARIPTDIPILLQTTDLLIINKPVGIPVHGEHSIDALLFGAAHLCGNTLQCDTMVQLSPDIPPPARFARNSLQSLSFKPGPLHRLDKDTTGVLCFSQTLAGAQWFSQCLREKTVGKYYLGIVRGVMPSQRITTEDESGKTITQCYSLSYNRGIDASLILFKLITGKKHQIRKHTASTGHPLAGDRKYCGGNPLPACKHYLLHAWRLYFPASRPADMPPFIEAPFFPEMETCLKQYFSGWEKTASGLLINQTQAAGNS
;
A
#
# COMPACT_ATOMS: atom_id res chain seq x y z
N MET A 1 40.00 -4.34 28.61
CA MET A 1 39.01 -4.33 27.52
C MET A 1 37.64 -4.07 28.11
N ALA A 2 36.93 -3.06 27.60
CA ALA A 2 35.65 -2.64 28.15
C ALA A 2 34.61 -3.74 27.93
N VAL A 3 33.72 -3.96 28.94
CA VAL A 3 32.69 -4.99 28.96
C VAL A 3 31.81 -5.05 27.69
N TRP A 4 31.69 -3.94 26.94
CA TRP A 4 30.89 -3.85 25.72
C TRP A 4 31.52 -4.58 24.51
N GLU A 5 32.84 -4.79 24.47
CA GLU A 5 33.54 -5.46 23.37
C GLU A 5 33.25 -6.95 23.29
N LYS A 6 32.80 -7.55 24.39
CA LYS A 6 32.52 -9.00 24.47
C LYS A 6 31.08 -9.38 24.06
N ARG A 7 30.15 -8.43 23.91
CA ARG A 7 28.74 -8.71 23.59
C ARG A 7 28.16 -7.62 22.70
N LYS A 8 28.44 -7.68 21.42
CA LYS A 8 27.91 -6.79 20.38
C LYS A 8 27.42 -7.59 19.19
N THR A 9 26.35 -7.16 18.58
CA THR A 9 25.90 -7.67 17.28
C THR A 9 26.25 -6.63 16.21
N GLU A 10 26.75 -7.10 15.07
CA GLU A 10 27.17 -6.25 13.97
C GLU A 10 26.27 -6.47 12.76
N PHE A 11 25.94 -5.37 12.08
CA PHE A 11 25.10 -5.33 10.89
C PHE A 11 25.79 -4.51 9.82
N ILE A 12 25.88 -5.05 8.61
CA ILE A 12 26.40 -4.32 7.44
C ILE A 12 25.22 -3.55 6.83
N LEU A 13 25.37 -2.22 6.70
CA LEU A 13 24.34 -1.38 6.12
C LEU A 13 24.28 -1.53 4.59
N SER A 14 23.09 -1.73 4.09
CA SER A 14 22.81 -1.89 2.66
C SER A 14 22.59 -0.54 1.95
N GLU A 15 22.45 -0.57 0.62
CA GLU A 15 22.06 0.60 -0.17
C GLU A 15 20.75 1.22 0.33
N ASN A 16 19.80 0.41 0.79
CA ASN A 16 18.52 0.88 1.33
C ASN A 16 18.64 1.61 2.68
N ASP A 17 19.77 1.48 3.37
CA ASP A 17 20.06 2.15 4.64
C ASP A 17 20.96 3.38 4.47
N ALA A 18 21.61 3.55 3.32
CA ALA A 18 22.57 4.60 3.03
C ALA A 18 21.92 5.99 2.87
N GLY A 19 22.71 7.04 3.11
CA GLY A 19 22.31 8.46 3.00
C GLY A 19 21.32 8.92 4.07
N ARG A 20 20.93 8.05 5.00
CA ARG A 20 19.94 8.33 6.06
C ARG A 20 20.64 8.75 7.34
N ARG A 21 19.95 9.54 8.17
CA ARG A 21 20.48 9.81 9.53
C ARG A 21 20.44 8.52 10.33
N LEU A 22 21.53 8.24 11.04
CA LEU A 22 21.68 7.02 11.83
C LEU A 22 20.58 6.84 12.88
N ASP A 23 20.18 7.92 13.56
CA ASP A 23 19.09 7.87 14.53
C ASP A 23 17.76 7.36 13.92
N ARG A 24 17.51 7.68 12.64
CA ARG A 24 16.33 7.17 11.91
C ARG A 24 16.47 5.70 11.53
N VAL A 25 17.68 5.25 11.18
CA VAL A 25 17.95 3.85 10.86
C VAL A 25 17.75 3.00 12.12
N ILE A 26 18.41 3.35 13.21
CA ILE A 26 18.37 2.61 14.47
C ILE A 26 16.95 2.60 15.07
N ARG A 27 16.24 3.73 15.02
CA ARG A 27 14.87 3.85 15.53
C ARG A 27 13.88 2.91 14.85
N LYS A 28 14.09 2.60 13.57
CA LYS A 28 13.27 1.59 12.88
C LYS A 28 13.62 0.17 13.29
N PHE A 29 14.87 -0.07 13.65
CA PHE A 29 15.37 -1.37 14.08
C PHE A 29 15.07 -1.64 15.56
N LEU A 30 15.23 -0.63 16.43
CA LEU A 30 14.88 -0.67 17.86
C LEU A 30 13.58 0.12 18.09
N ALA A 31 12.46 -0.39 17.59
CA ALA A 31 11.18 0.32 17.54
C ALA A 31 10.59 0.61 18.93
N GLU A 32 10.76 -0.32 19.87
CA GLU A 32 10.25 -0.23 21.25
C GLU A 32 11.15 0.62 22.17
N THR A 33 12.37 0.94 21.73
CA THR A 33 13.32 1.73 22.54
C THR A 33 12.95 3.21 22.52
N PRO A 34 12.70 3.86 23.68
CA PRO A 34 12.42 5.29 23.74
C PRO A 34 13.54 6.13 23.12
N LEU A 35 13.19 7.23 22.47
CA LEU A 35 14.16 8.10 21.76
C LEU A 35 15.26 8.62 22.68
N SER A 36 14.92 8.97 23.93
CA SER A 36 15.87 9.41 24.96
C SER A 36 16.91 8.34 25.31
N ALA A 37 16.46 7.08 25.43
CA ALA A 37 17.33 5.93 25.70
C ALA A 37 18.24 5.63 24.50
N LEU A 38 17.74 5.76 23.27
CA LEU A 38 18.52 5.63 22.05
C LEU A 38 19.65 6.67 21.99
N TYR A 39 19.33 7.94 22.25
CA TYR A 39 20.32 9.01 22.28
C TYR A 39 21.34 8.82 23.40
N ALA A 40 20.91 8.35 24.56
CA ALA A 40 21.84 8.01 25.66
C ALA A 40 22.77 6.85 25.27
N ALA A 41 22.26 5.83 24.56
CA ALA A 41 23.04 4.69 24.10
C ALA A 41 24.12 5.11 23.08
N ILE A 42 23.79 5.99 22.13
CA ILE A 42 24.77 6.55 21.17
C ILE A 42 25.86 7.34 21.91
N ARG A 43 25.48 8.23 22.84
CA ARG A 43 26.46 9.00 23.64
C ARG A 43 27.35 8.11 24.48
N LYS A 44 26.83 7.05 25.09
CA LYS A 44 27.58 6.07 25.86
C LYS A 44 28.49 5.18 25.00
N GLY A 45 28.35 5.22 23.67
CA GLY A 45 29.09 4.37 22.72
C GLY A 45 28.66 2.92 22.71
N LEU A 46 27.41 2.63 23.13
CA LEU A 46 26.75 1.32 23.00
C LEU A 46 26.30 1.05 21.57
N ILE A 47 26.31 2.07 20.73
CA ILE A 47 26.06 2.01 19.29
C ILE A 47 27.24 2.68 18.61
N ARG A 48 27.86 2.01 17.63
CA ARG A 48 29.02 2.49 16.89
C ARG A 48 28.88 2.21 15.40
N ILE A 49 29.57 3.00 14.58
CA ILE A 49 29.77 2.73 13.16
C ILE A 49 31.25 2.52 12.90
N ASN A 50 31.59 1.43 12.20
CA ASN A 50 32.97 1.05 11.86
C ASN A 50 33.89 1.06 13.10
N GLY A 51 33.37 0.59 14.26
CA GLY A 51 34.02 0.57 15.55
C GLY A 51 34.17 1.92 16.25
N LYS A 52 33.83 3.05 15.63
CA LYS A 52 34.00 4.41 16.15
C LYS A 52 32.71 4.94 16.81
N ARG A 53 32.87 5.80 17.82
CA ARG A 53 31.78 6.62 18.36
C ARG A 53 31.38 7.66 17.31
N ILE A 54 30.07 7.90 17.17
CA ILE A 54 29.51 8.73 16.12
C ILE A 54 28.58 9.81 16.67
N ALA A 55 28.42 10.88 15.89
CA ALA A 55 27.44 11.92 16.18
C ALA A 55 26.03 11.47 15.80
N LEU A 56 25.01 12.04 16.47
CA LEU A 56 23.58 11.75 16.23
C LEU A 56 23.12 12.04 14.79
N ASN A 57 23.75 12.98 14.13
CA ASN A 57 23.44 13.42 12.77
C ASN A 57 24.24 12.68 11.69
N TYR A 58 25.01 11.67 12.06
CA TYR A 58 25.78 10.86 11.11
C TYR A 58 24.84 10.33 10.00
N ARG A 59 25.28 10.47 8.75
CA ARG A 59 24.61 9.88 7.60
C ARG A 59 25.30 8.58 7.21
N THR A 60 24.52 7.53 7.22
CA THR A 60 24.97 6.16 6.90
C THR A 60 25.46 6.06 5.46
N ALA A 61 26.47 5.22 5.23
CA ALA A 61 26.99 4.85 3.92
C ALA A 61 26.77 3.35 3.67
N VAL A 62 26.80 2.95 2.39
CA VAL A 62 26.77 1.53 2.00
C VAL A 62 28.04 0.87 2.56
N GLY A 63 27.89 -0.31 3.17
CA GLY A 63 29.00 -1.06 3.76
C GLY A 63 29.39 -0.60 5.16
N ASP A 64 28.79 0.45 5.72
CA ASP A 64 29.00 0.78 7.13
C ASP A 64 28.67 -0.41 8.04
N ILE A 65 29.54 -0.69 9.01
CA ILE A 65 29.31 -1.71 10.03
C ILE A 65 28.70 -1.07 11.25
N LEU A 66 27.42 -1.27 11.46
CA LEU A 66 26.67 -0.85 12.65
C LEU A 66 26.84 -1.88 13.75
N SER A 67 27.54 -1.53 14.84
CA SER A 67 27.70 -2.39 16.02
C SER A 67 26.76 -1.91 17.13
N ILE A 68 25.90 -2.82 17.64
CA ILE A 68 24.93 -2.57 18.71
C ILE A 68 25.24 -3.50 19.88
N SER A 69 25.32 -2.96 21.11
CA SER A 69 25.48 -3.75 22.33
C SER A 69 24.29 -4.68 22.55
N GLU A 70 24.51 -5.94 22.92
CA GLU A 70 23.45 -6.92 23.21
C GLU A 70 22.54 -6.49 24.35
N ILE A 71 22.98 -5.61 25.24
CA ILE A 71 22.16 -5.04 26.32
C ILE A 71 20.95 -4.30 25.74
N LEU A 72 21.11 -3.61 24.61
CA LEU A 72 19.99 -2.91 23.94
C LEU A 72 19.07 -3.90 23.22
N LEU A 73 19.62 -4.94 22.60
CA LEU A 73 18.86 -5.96 21.87
C LEU A 73 18.06 -6.88 22.81
N SER A 74 18.58 -7.15 24.00
CA SER A 74 17.88 -7.96 25.02
C SER A 74 16.75 -7.17 25.69
N ALA A 75 16.89 -5.86 25.88
CA ALA A 75 15.82 -4.99 26.38
C ALA A 75 14.60 -4.94 25.45
N GLU A 76 14.82 -5.01 24.11
CA GLU A 76 13.77 -5.03 23.10
C GLU A 76 12.93 -6.35 23.15
N LYS A 77 13.50 -7.44 23.64
CA LYS A 77 12.84 -8.76 23.70
C LYS A 77 11.98 -8.98 24.94
N GLN A 78 12.02 -8.08 25.93
CA GLN A 78 11.20 -8.24 27.16
C GLN A 78 9.86 -7.51 26.98
N PRO A 79 8.71 -8.23 27.06
CA PRO A 79 7.41 -7.58 27.15
C PRO A 79 7.36 -6.74 28.43
N ILE A 80 7.00 -5.46 28.30
CA ILE A 80 6.81 -4.54 29.42
C ILE A 80 5.79 -5.16 30.38
N ARG A 81 6.22 -5.67 31.54
CA ARG A 81 5.33 -5.98 32.65
C ARG A 81 4.68 -4.66 33.09
N LYS A 82 3.44 -4.45 32.72
CA LYS A 82 2.60 -3.41 33.33
C LYS A 82 2.53 -3.72 34.83
N GLN A 83 3.17 -2.89 35.64
CA GLN A 83 2.95 -2.88 37.08
C GLN A 83 1.48 -2.52 37.30
N SER A 84 0.72 -3.46 37.86
CA SER A 84 -0.62 -3.24 38.35
C SER A 84 -0.53 -2.36 39.59
N VAL A 85 -0.93 -1.10 39.45
CA VAL A 85 -1.28 -0.27 40.61
C VAL A 85 -2.66 -0.75 41.08
N SER A 86 -2.70 -1.37 42.24
CA SER A 86 -3.90 -1.68 42.96
C SER A 86 -4.52 -0.39 43.52
N GLY A 87 -5.78 -0.15 43.20
CA GLY A 87 -6.53 1.00 43.67
C GLY A 87 -8.02 0.89 43.30
N GLU A 88 -8.77 0.30 44.19
CA GLU A 88 -10.18 0.49 44.57
C GLU A 88 -11.33 0.59 43.52
N GLN A 89 -12.28 -0.22 43.86
CA GLN A 89 -13.66 -0.43 43.41
C GLN A 89 -14.45 0.84 43.07
N ASN A 90 -15.16 0.84 41.94
CA ASN A 90 -16.57 1.27 41.93
C ASN A 90 -17.38 0.56 40.83
N GLN A 91 -18.64 0.29 41.20
CA GLN A 91 -19.61 -0.60 40.61
C GLN A 91 -20.28 -0.09 39.34
N SER A 92 -20.71 -1.05 38.54
CA SER A 92 -21.90 -1.08 37.69
C SER A 92 -21.99 -0.13 36.50
N HIS A 93 -21.87 -0.70 35.26
CA HIS A 93 -22.98 -0.69 34.32
C HIS A 93 -22.78 -1.80 33.25
N THR A 94 -23.76 -2.71 33.28
CA THR A 94 -23.93 -3.80 32.31
C THR A 94 -24.24 -3.23 30.92
N SER A 95 -23.34 -3.44 29.97
CA SER A 95 -23.68 -3.32 28.56
C SER A 95 -23.27 -4.61 27.85
N GLY A 96 -24.27 -5.25 27.24
CA GLY A 96 -24.23 -6.59 26.69
C GLY A 96 -23.11 -6.81 25.67
N LYS A 97 -22.32 -7.84 25.92
CA LYS A 97 -21.47 -8.48 24.92
C LYS A 97 -22.37 -9.07 23.84
N ARG A 98 -22.47 -8.42 22.70
CA ARG A 98 -22.97 -9.06 21.48
C ARG A 98 -21.92 -10.09 21.05
N ASN A 99 -22.26 -11.36 21.22
CA ASN A 99 -21.54 -12.46 20.61
C ASN A 99 -21.61 -12.28 19.09
N TYR A 100 -20.51 -11.88 18.47
CA TYR A 100 -20.34 -12.00 17.03
C TYR A 100 -20.14 -13.49 16.74
N THR A 101 -21.22 -14.12 16.30
CA THR A 101 -21.17 -15.43 15.66
C THR A 101 -20.14 -15.41 14.54
N SER A 102 -19.30 -16.43 14.51
CA SER A 102 -18.24 -16.71 13.55
C SER A 102 -18.76 -16.56 12.10
N GLY A 103 -18.60 -15.36 11.53
CA GLY A 103 -18.77 -15.14 10.12
C GLY A 103 -17.70 -15.94 9.37
N ARG A 104 -18.11 -16.68 8.34
CA ARG A 104 -17.25 -17.42 7.41
C ARG A 104 -16.00 -16.60 7.13
N GLN A 105 -14.83 -17.10 7.55
CA GLN A 105 -13.55 -16.56 7.14
C GLN A 105 -13.53 -16.55 5.62
N ALA A 106 -13.56 -15.36 5.01
CA ALA A 106 -13.38 -15.22 3.58
C ALA A 106 -12.03 -15.88 3.25
N ARG A 107 -12.04 -16.92 2.42
CA ARG A 107 -10.81 -17.54 1.93
C ARG A 107 -10.00 -16.43 1.26
N ILE A 108 -8.85 -16.13 1.83
CA ILE A 108 -7.88 -15.21 1.25
C ILE A 108 -7.42 -15.89 -0.04
N PRO A 109 -7.51 -15.23 -1.23
CA PRO A 109 -6.99 -15.80 -2.45
C PRO A 109 -5.51 -16.08 -2.26
N THR A 110 -5.09 -17.31 -2.50
CA THR A 110 -3.68 -17.71 -2.43
C THR A 110 -2.89 -17.22 -3.65
N ASP A 111 -3.58 -16.75 -4.67
CA ASP A 111 -2.99 -16.28 -5.92
C ASP A 111 -3.32 -14.79 -6.14
N ILE A 112 -2.30 -13.93 -5.99
CA ILE A 112 -2.38 -12.50 -6.27
C ILE A 112 -1.68 -12.25 -7.60
N PRO A 113 -2.40 -11.88 -8.70
CA PRO A 113 -1.79 -11.70 -9.99
C PRO A 113 -0.77 -10.57 -9.99
N ILE A 114 0.46 -10.87 -10.43
CA ILE A 114 1.53 -9.88 -10.61
C ILE A 114 1.42 -9.33 -12.04
N LEU A 115 1.38 -8.00 -12.16
CA LEU A 115 1.33 -7.30 -13.43
C LEU A 115 2.73 -6.91 -13.93
N LEU A 116 3.60 -6.52 -13.01
CA LEU A 116 5.00 -6.18 -13.29
C LEU A 116 5.83 -6.35 -12.03
N GLN A 117 7.02 -6.85 -12.21
CA GLN A 117 8.07 -6.87 -11.20
C GLN A 117 9.37 -6.34 -11.79
N THR A 118 9.92 -5.30 -11.18
CA THR A 118 11.25 -4.76 -11.45
C THR A 118 12.13 -4.92 -10.22
N THR A 119 13.38 -4.46 -10.26
CA THR A 119 14.23 -4.40 -9.06
C THR A 119 13.60 -3.54 -7.96
N ASP A 120 12.95 -2.44 -8.34
CA ASP A 120 12.51 -1.38 -7.42
C ASP A 120 11.04 -1.46 -7.03
N LEU A 121 10.20 -2.01 -7.91
CA LEU A 121 8.75 -2.00 -7.77
C LEU A 121 8.14 -3.39 -8.01
N LEU A 122 7.08 -3.67 -7.25
CA LEU A 122 6.14 -4.75 -7.51
C LEU A 122 4.77 -4.17 -7.78
N ILE A 123 4.16 -4.52 -8.90
CA ILE A 123 2.83 -4.07 -9.31
C ILE A 123 1.92 -5.27 -9.46
N ILE A 124 0.80 -5.25 -8.76
CA ILE A 124 -0.16 -6.36 -8.71
C ILE A 124 -1.54 -5.94 -9.20
N ASN A 125 -2.34 -6.92 -9.58
CA ASN A 125 -3.78 -6.76 -9.75
C ASN A 125 -4.48 -7.12 -8.43
N LYS A 126 -4.80 -6.09 -7.62
CA LYS A 126 -5.42 -6.32 -6.30
C LYS A 126 -6.80 -6.94 -6.43
N PRO A 127 -7.05 -8.11 -5.82
CA PRO A 127 -8.38 -8.70 -5.80
C PRO A 127 -9.32 -7.92 -4.86
N VAL A 128 -10.61 -8.18 -5.00
CA VAL A 128 -11.67 -7.65 -4.15
C VAL A 128 -11.63 -8.24 -2.74
N GLY A 129 -12.16 -7.52 -1.76
CA GLY A 129 -12.39 -8.04 -0.40
C GLY A 129 -11.16 -8.06 0.52
N ILE A 130 -9.97 -7.66 0.03
CA ILE A 130 -8.74 -7.61 0.83
C ILE A 130 -8.30 -6.17 1.02
N PRO A 131 -8.10 -5.69 2.26
CA PRO A 131 -7.57 -4.35 2.51
C PRO A 131 -6.09 -4.25 2.14
N VAL A 132 -5.59 -3.04 1.88
CA VAL A 132 -4.17 -2.83 1.57
C VAL A 132 -3.31 -2.92 2.83
N HIS A 133 -3.77 -2.39 3.96
CA HIS A 133 -3.05 -2.35 5.23
C HIS A 133 -3.83 -3.04 6.36
N GLY A 134 -3.11 -3.55 7.35
CA GLY A 134 -3.66 -4.19 8.56
C GLY A 134 -3.37 -5.69 8.63
N GLU A 135 -3.97 -6.37 9.59
CA GLU A 135 -3.86 -7.81 9.72
C GLU A 135 -4.31 -8.58 8.50
N HIS A 136 -4.53 -9.36 7.95
CA HIS A 136 -5.10 -9.97 6.74
C HIS A 136 -5.13 -9.04 5.50
N SER A 137 -4.15 -8.16 5.36
CA SER A 137 -4.01 -7.23 4.23
C SER A 137 -3.10 -7.78 3.15
N ILE A 138 -3.15 -7.16 1.95
CA ILE A 138 -2.21 -7.46 0.87
C ILE A 138 -0.77 -7.25 1.34
N ASP A 139 -0.50 -6.18 2.09
CA ASP A 139 0.82 -5.87 2.65
C ASP A 139 1.31 -6.99 3.57
N ALA A 140 0.45 -7.49 4.47
CA ALA A 140 0.77 -8.61 5.35
C ALA A 140 0.96 -9.94 4.58
N LEU A 141 0.20 -10.17 3.53
CA LEU A 141 0.33 -11.37 2.69
C LEU A 141 1.64 -11.38 1.90
N LEU A 142 2.01 -10.24 1.31
CA LEU A 142 3.21 -10.16 0.46
C LEU A 142 4.50 -10.07 1.29
N PHE A 143 4.46 -9.39 2.42
CA PHE A 143 5.66 -9.05 3.19
C PHE A 143 5.60 -9.47 4.67
N GLY A 144 4.47 -9.99 5.16
CA GLY A 144 4.27 -10.31 6.58
C GLY A 144 5.21 -11.37 7.11
N ALA A 145 5.57 -12.37 6.32
CA ALA A 145 6.56 -13.38 6.70
C ALA A 145 7.96 -12.75 6.88
N ALA A 146 8.31 -11.73 6.10
CA ALA A 146 9.56 -10.99 6.24
C ALA A 146 9.60 -10.13 7.52
N HIS A 147 8.45 -9.80 8.10
CA HIS A 147 8.35 -9.03 9.34
C HIS A 147 8.47 -9.87 10.61
N LEU A 148 8.18 -11.19 10.52
CA LEU A 148 8.18 -12.10 11.67
C LEU A 148 9.50 -12.85 11.85
N CYS A 149 10.31 -12.98 10.81
CA CYS A 149 11.60 -13.67 10.85
C CYS A 149 12.74 -12.71 11.15
N GLY A 150 12.87 -12.27 12.40
CA GLY A 150 14.16 -11.86 12.92
C GLY A 150 15.11 -13.07 12.93
N ASN A 151 16.01 -13.16 11.95
CA ASN A 151 17.20 -14.03 11.92
C ASN A 151 17.04 -15.56 11.91
N THR A 152 15.90 -16.15 11.60
CA THR A 152 15.87 -17.61 11.36
C THR A 152 14.99 -17.93 10.14
N LEU A 153 15.64 -18.34 9.06
CA LEU A 153 15.02 -18.80 7.82
C LEU A 153 14.44 -20.21 8.05
N GLN A 154 13.19 -20.29 8.45
CA GLN A 154 12.32 -21.43 8.22
C GLN A 154 10.88 -20.96 8.32
N CYS A 155 10.27 -20.65 7.18
CA CYS A 155 8.82 -20.43 7.10
C CYS A 155 8.30 -21.17 5.86
N ASP A 156 7.67 -22.33 6.12
CA ASP A 156 7.07 -23.22 5.10
C ASP A 156 5.67 -22.79 4.63
N THR A 157 5.26 -21.55 4.93
CA THR A 157 3.95 -21.02 4.47
C THR A 157 4.18 -20.02 3.33
N MET A 158 4.47 -20.55 2.17
CA MET A 158 4.58 -19.79 0.93
C MET A 158 3.21 -19.56 0.32
N VAL A 159 2.84 -18.29 0.11
CA VAL A 159 1.81 -17.95 -0.86
C VAL A 159 2.31 -18.44 -2.22
N GLN A 160 1.64 -19.41 -2.83
CA GLN A 160 1.97 -19.87 -4.18
C GLN A 160 1.65 -18.75 -5.16
N LEU A 161 2.70 -18.10 -5.66
CA LEU A 161 2.63 -17.23 -6.82
C LEU A 161 2.54 -18.12 -8.07
N SER A 162 1.89 -17.63 -9.14
CA SER A 162 1.72 -18.35 -10.42
C SER A 162 2.97 -19.17 -10.84
N PRO A 163 2.84 -20.39 -11.40
CA PRO A 163 3.96 -21.28 -11.66
C PRO A 163 5.03 -20.75 -12.63
N ASP A 164 4.72 -19.70 -13.38
CA ASP A 164 5.66 -19.06 -14.34
C ASP A 164 6.54 -17.98 -13.70
N ILE A 165 6.44 -17.74 -12.39
CA ILE A 165 7.23 -16.72 -11.69
C ILE A 165 8.22 -17.41 -10.76
N PRO A 166 9.54 -17.12 -10.86
CA PRO A 166 10.52 -17.71 -9.98
C PRO A 166 10.20 -17.38 -8.50
N PRO A 167 10.40 -18.34 -7.58
CA PRO A 167 9.92 -18.27 -6.21
C PRO A 167 10.40 -17.00 -5.48
N PRO A 168 9.65 -16.53 -4.46
CA PRO A 168 9.86 -15.27 -3.73
C PRO A 168 11.21 -15.12 -3.01
N ALA A 169 12.10 -16.10 -3.14
CA ALA A 169 13.46 -16.04 -2.61
C ALA A 169 14.28 -14.81 -3.10
N ARG A 170 13.88 -14.17 -4.22
CA ARG A 170 14.49 -12.92 -4.69
C ARG A 170 13.90 -11.67 -4.01
N PHE A 171 12.66 -11.70 -3.57
CA PHE A 171 12.04 -10.59 -2.81
C PHE A 171 12.73 -10.37 -1.46
N ALA A 172 13.13 -11.45 -0.83
CA ALA A 172 13.66 -11.44 0.52
C ALA A 172 15.12 -11.00 0.60
N ARG A 173 15.97 -11.34 -0.40
CA ARG A 173 17.41 -11.17 -0.25
C ARG A 173 17.87 -9.70 -0.17
N ASN A 174 17.32 -8.80 -0.98
CA ASN A 174 17.74 -7.40 -0.96
C ASN A 174 17.03 -6.58 0.12
N SER A 175 15.81 -6.94 0.51
CA SER A 175 15.06 -6.26 1.59
C SER A 175 15.39 -6.81 2.98
N LEU A 176 15.75 -8.10 3.10
CA LEU A 176 16.18 -8.72 4.37
C LEU A 176 17.54 -8.20 4.86
N GLN A 177 18.33 -7.56 3.99
CA GLN A 177 19.61 -6.95 4.37
C GLN A 177 19.48 -5.51 4.85
N SER A 178 18.31 -4.87 4.76
CA SER A 178 18.13 -3.50 5.22
C SER A 178 17.57 -3.46 6.63
N LEU A 179 18.23 -2.71 7.50
CA LEU A 179 17.78 -2.47 8.89
C LEU A 179 16.62 -1.49 8.97
N SER A 180 16.48 -0.61 8.00
CA SER A 180 15.59 0.56 8.11
C SER A 180 14.55 0.67 7.01
N PHE A 181 14.72 0.00 5.87
CA PHE A 181 13.75 -0.03 4.80
C PHE A 181 12.88 -1.28 4.92
N LYS A 182 11.58 -1.08 4.82
CA LYS A 182 10.60 -2.17 4.67
C LYS A 182 9.86 -1.95 3.36
N PRO A 183 9.81 -2.94 2.47
CA PRO A 183 8.92 -2.92 1.31
C PRO A 183 7.48 -2.69 1.75
N GLY A 184 6.70 -2.02 0.92
CA GLY A 184 5.31 -1.76 1.26
C GLY A 184 4.56 -1.01 0.18
N PRO A 185 3.24 -0.81 0.34
CA PRO A 185 2.39 -0.19 -0.65
C PRO A 185 2.70 1.30 -0.81
N LEU A 186 2.76 1.74 -2.07
CA LEU A 186 3.06 3.12 -2.45
C LEU A 186 1.83 4.00 -2.59
N HIS A 187 0.67 3.39 -2.74
CA HIS A 187 -0.64 4.02 -2.69
C HIS A 187 -1.66 3.02 -2.15
N ARG A 188 -2.91 3.42 -2.09
CA ARG A 188 -3.96 2.56 -1.54
C ARG A 188 -5.16 2.43 -2.45
N LEU A 189 -5.81 1.29 -2.37
CA LEU A 189 -7.16 1.03 -2.86
C LEU A 189 -8.06 0.68 -1.67
N ASP A 190 -9.36 0.92 -1.81
CA ASP A 190 -10.34 0.48 -0.81
C ASP A 190 -10.44 -1.05 -0.83
N LYS A 191 -11.00 -1.65 0.23
CA LYS A 191 -11.11 -3.11 0.38
C LYS A 191 -11.75 -3.77 -0.83
N ASP A 192 -12.85 -3.21 -1.32
CA ASP A 192 -13.63 -3.77 -2.44
C ASP A 192 -13.29 -3.14 -3.79
N THR A 193 -12.32 -2.22 -3.86
CA THR A 193 -11.75 -1.72 -5.11
C THR A 193 -10.66 -2.65 -5.59
N THR A 194 -10.72 -3.04 -6.86
CA THR A 194 -9.77 -3.95 -7.51
C THR A 194 -8.79 -3.20 -8.41
N GLY A 195 -7.77 -3.88 -8.96
CA GLY A 195 -6.90 -3.35 -10.01
C GLY A 195 -5.50 -2.98 -9.58
N VAL A 196 -4.83 -2.10 -10.35
CA VAL A 196 -3.42 -1.77 -10.20
C VAL A 196 -3.08 -1.25 -8.82
N LEU A 197 -2.18 -1.94 -8.12
CA LEU A 197 -1.63 -1.54 -6.83
C LEU A 197 -0.10 -1.72 -6.84
N CYS A 198 0.63 -0.64 -6.50
CA CYS A 198 2.10 -0.61 -6.52
C CYS A 198 2.68 -0.74 -5.12
N PHE A 199 3.75 -1.52 -5.03
CA PHE A 199 4.59 -1.69 -3.84
C PHE A 199 6.03 -1.31 -4.15
N SER A 200 6.73 -0.75 -3.18
CA SER A 200 8.18 -0.61 -3.24
C SER A 200 8.87 -1.91 -2.86
N GLN A 201 9.94 -2.26 -3.57
CA GLN A 201 10.88 -3.31 -3.19
C GLN A 201 12.18 -2.72 -2.64
N THR A 202 12.52 -1.49 -3.05
CA THR A 202 13.70 -0.75 -2.59
C THR A 202 13.33 0.66 -2.09
N LEU A 203 14.25 1.29 -1.37
CA LEU A 203 14.11 2.68 -0.95
C LEU A 203 14.10 3.62 -2.17
N ALA A 204 14.92 3.33 -3.19
CA ALA A 204 14.97 4.10 -4.43
C ALA A 204 13.61 4.11 -5.14
N GLY A 205 12.99 2.94 -5.30
CA GLY A 205 11.64 2.81 -5.86
C GLY A 205 10.59 3.57 -5.04
N ALA A 206 10.66 3.48 -3.71
CA ALA A 206 9.75 4.21 -2.83
C ALA A 206 9.90 5.72 -2.99
N GLN A 207 11.13 6.23 -3.08
CA GLN A 207 11.42 7.65 -3.24
C GLN A 207 10.96 8.16 -4.61
N TRP A 208 11.32 7.46 -5.68
CA TRP A 208 10.93 7.81 -7.04
C TRP A 208 9.40 7.89 -7.19
N PHE A 209 8.70 6.83 -6.81
CA PHE A 209 7.23 6.80 -6.95
C PHE A 209 6.54 7.85 -6.07
N SER A 210 7.04 8.06 -4.85
CA SER A 210 6.53 9.11 -3.96
C SER A 210 6.74 10.51 -4.53
N GLN A 211 7.85 10.74 -5.22
CA GLN A 211 8.10 11.99 -5.94
C GLN A 211 7.11 12.17 -7.08
N CYS A 212 6.93 11.15 -7.94
CA CYS A 212 5.95 11.17 -9.02
C CYS A 212 4.51 11.45 -8.53
N LEU A 213 4.14 10.92 -7.35
CA LEU A 213 2.84 11.22 -6.74
C LEU A 213 2.71 12.67 -6.27
N ARG A 214 3.77 13.25 -5.67
CA ARG A 214 3.79 14.66 -5.23
C ARG A 214 3.70 15.61 -6.41
N GLU A 215 4.43 15.31 -7.48
CA GLU A 215 4.46 16.08 -8.73
C GLU A 215 3.23 15.86 -9.61
N LYS A 216 2.36 14.91 -9.21
CA LYS A 216 1.15 14.52 -9.96
C LYS A 216 1.43 14.04 -11.38
N THR A 217 2.61 13.48 -11.63
CA THR A 217 3.03 12.96 -12.93
C THR A 217 2.51 11.56 -13.22
N VAL A 218 1.95 10.88 -12.20
CA VAL A 218 1.30 9.56 -12.33
C VAL A 218 -0.17 9.73 -12.70
N GLY A 219 -0.56 9.22 -13.87
CA GLY A 219 -1.96 9.18 -14.33
C GLY A 219 -2.70 7.97 -13.76
N LYS A 220 -3.74 8.20 -12.95
CA LYS A 220 -4.53 7.14 -12.30
C LYS A 220 -5.92 7.09 -12.89
N TYR A 221 -6.24 6.01 -13.61
CA TYR A 221 -7.52 5.82 -14.29
C TYR A 221 -8.26 4.62 -13.72
N TYR A 222 -9.53 4.85 -13.41
CA TYR A 222 -10.44 3.84 -12.85
C TYR A 222 -11.65 3.69 -13.73
N LEU A 223 -12.19 2.47 -13.81
CA LEU A 223 -13.53 2.20 -14.34
C LEU A 223 -14.46 1.89 -13.19
N GLY A 224 -15.65 2.46 -13.23
CA GLY A 224 -16.67 2.18 -12.22
C GLY A 224 -18.07 2.41 -12.76
N ILE A 225 -19.04 1.76 -12.11
CA ILE A 225 -20.44 1.78 -12.51
C ILE A 225 -21.23 2.55 -11.48
N VAL A 226 -21.90 3.62 -11.92
CA VAL A 226 -22.71 4.50 -11.07
C VAL A 226 -24.19 4.36 -11.39
N ARG A 227 -25.06 4.75 -10.46
CA ARG A 227 -26.51 4.81 -10.65
C ARG A 227 -26.89 5.99 -11.51
N GLY A 228 -27.90 5.80 -12.39
CA GLY A 228 -28.49 6.82 -13.22
C GLY A 228 -27.59 7.28 -14.39
N VAL A 229 -28.01 8.33 -15.05
CA VAL A 229 -27.32 8.97 -16.19
C VAL A 229 -26.32 9.99 -15.66
N MET A 230 -25.05 9.61 -15.55
CA MET A 230 -24.01 10.53 -15.10
C MET A 230 -23.31 11.17 -16.30
N PRO A 231 -23.34 12.49 -16.48
CA PRO A 231 -22.62 13.18 -17.54
C PRO A 231 -21.10 13.24 -17.25
N SER A 232 -20.32 13.47 -18.30
CA SER A 232 -18.90 13.80 -18.15
C SER A 232 -18.76 15.13 -17.39
N GLN A 233 -17.99 15.13 -16.30
CA GLN A 233 -17.84 16.32 -15.44
C GLN A 233 -16.56 16.27 -14.63
N ARG A 234 -16.16 17.41 -14.09
CA ARG A 234 -15.10 17.55 -13.11
C ARG A 234 -15.71 17.81 -11.73
N ILE A 235 -15.45 16.90 -10.79
CA ILE A 235 -15.92 17.03 -9.42
C ILE A 235 -14.77 17.56 -8.57
N THR A 236 -15.04 18.64 -7.84
CA THR A 236 -14.09 19.24 -6.91
C THR A 236 -14.78 19.41 -5.57
N THR A 237 -14.18 18.88 -4.50
CA THR A 237 -14.63 19.13 -3.13
C THR A 237 -13.43 19.57 -2.28
N GLU A 238 -13.69 20.30 -1.23
CA GLU A 238 -12.70 20.76 -0.27
C GLU A 238 -13.19 20.49 1.14
N ASP A 239 -12.33 19.90 1.96
CA ASP A 239 -12.55 19.62 3.36
C ASP A 239 -11.28 19.94 4.17
N GLU A 240 -11.30 19.74 5.48
CA GLU A 240 -10.16 19.98 6.36
C GLU A 240 -8.86 19.24 5.91
N SER A 241 -9.01 18.15 5.18
CA SER A 241 -7.89 17.40 4.61
C SER A 241 -7.37 17.99 3.29
N GLY A 242 -8.01 19.05 2.78
CA GLY A 242 -7.68 19.80 1.58
C GLY A 242 -8.50 19.41 0.36
N LYS A 243 -8.21 20.07 -0.76
CA LYS A 243 -8.93 19.96 -2.04
C LYS A 243 -8.80 18.58 -2.67
N THR A 244 -9.92 18.03 -3.13
CA THR A 244 -9.97 16.77 -3.89
C THR A 244 -10.57 17.00 -5.28
N ILE A 245 -10.00 16.34 -6.30
CA ILE A 245 -10.40 16.56 -7.70
C ILE A 245 -10.45 15.21 -8.41
N THR A 246 -11.60 14.92 -9.03
CA THR A 246 -11.81 13.76 -9.92
C THR A 246 -12.39 14.26 -11.24
N GLN A 247 -11.78 13.86 -12.36
CA GLN A 247 -12.34 14.05 -13.68
C GLN A 247 -13.10 12.78 -14.06
N CYS A 248 -14.35 12.92 -14.47
CA CYS A 248 -15.26 11.84 -14.84
C CYS A 248 -15.58 11.95 -16.34
N TYR A 249 -15.52 10.82 -17.05
CA TYR A 249 -15.89 10.71 -18.46
C TYR A 249 -16.96 9.62 -18.58
N SER A 250 -18.15 9.99 -19.05
CA SER A 250 -19.22 9.05 -19.33
C SER A 250 -18.87 8.25 -20.58
N LEU A 251 -18.80 6.92 -20.43
CA LEU A 251 -18.47 6.01 -21.53
C LEU A 251 -19.71 5.40 -22.15
N SER A 252 -20.68 4.97 -21.32
CA SER A 252 -21.88 4.30 -21.75
C SER A 252 -22.95 4.38 -20.66
N TYR A 253 -24.23 4.37 -21.07
CA TYR A 253 -25.37 4.25 -20.16
C TYR A 253 -26.25 3.07 -20.58
N ASN A 254 -26.64 2.27 -19.61
CA ASN A 254 -27.59 1.17 -19.82
C ASN A 254 -28.92 1.46 -19.11
N ARG A 255 -29.97 1.65 -19.92
CA ARG A 255 -31.31 1.98 -19.41
C ARG A 255 -31.96 0.81 -18.64
N GLY A 256 -31.64 -0.44 -18.98
CA GLY A 256 -32.25 -1.62 -18.37
C GLY A 256 -31.91 -1.84 -16.92
N ILE A 257 -30.70 -1.38 -16.51
CA ILE A 257 -30.22 -1.45 -15.13
C ILE A 257 -30.08 -0.06 -14.49
N ASP A 258 -30.48 1.01 -15.19
CA ASP A 258 -30.33 2.41 -14.81
C ASP A 258 -28.96 2.72 -14.23
N ALA A 259 -27.90 2.48 -15.03
CA ALA A 259 -26.53 2.66 -14.61
C ALA A 259 -25.64 3.16 -15.76
N SER A 260 -24.64 3.99 -15.40
CA SER A 260 -23.62 4.49 -16.32
C SER A 260 -22.25 3.88 -16.00
N LEU A 261 -21.50 3.54 -17.06
CA LEU A 261 -20.07 3.21 -16.98
C LEU A 261 -19.25 4.49 -17.11
N ILE A 262 -18.42 4.76 -16.13
CA ILE A 262 -17.63 5.99 -16.03
C ILE A 262 -16.15 5.65 -15.98
N LEU A 263 -15.35 6.38 -16.77
CA LEU A 263 -13.89 6.45 -16.65
C LEU A 263 -13.55 7.63 -15.72
N PHE A 264 -12.90 7.34 -14.60
CA PHE A 264 -12.45 8.33 -13.63
C PHE A 264 -10.95 8.56 -13.79
N LYS A 265 -10.51 9.83 -13.88
CA LYS A 265 -9.11 10.23 -13.72
C LYS A 265 -8.96 10.91 -12.36
N LEU A 266 -8.16 10.29 -11.47
CA LEU A 266 -7.85 10.88 -10.17
C LEU A 266 -6.71 11.89 -10.27
N ILE A 267 -6.99 13.16 -9.99
CA ILE A 267 -5.98 14.22 -9.88
C ILE A 267 -5.39 14.25 -8.46
N THR A 268 -6.20 13.96 -7.46
CA THR A 268 -5.81 13.76 -6.06
C THR A 268 -6.15 12.33 -5.63
N GLY A 269 -5.65 11.87 -4.47
CA GLY A 269 -5.86 10.49 -4.02
C GLY A 269 -6.22 10.40 -2.53
N LYS A 270 -7.43 10.83 -2.17
CA LYS A 270 -7.93 10.74 -0.79
C LYS A 270 -8.77 9.47 -0.57
N LYS A 271 -8.93 9.08 0.71
CA LYS A 271 -9.73 7.91 1.09
C LYS A 271 -11.17 8.01 0.57
N HIS A 272 -11.62 6.96 -0.12
CA HIS A 272 -12.96 6.85 -0.70
C HIS A 272 -13.33 8.00 -1.68
N GLN A 273 -12.34 8.64 -2.32
CA GLN A 273 -12.59 9.86 -3.10
C GLN A 273 -13.62 9.67 -4.22
N ILE A 274 -13.46 8.69 -5.10
CA ILE A 274 -14.44 8.44 -6.18
C ILE A 274 -15.82 8.17 -5.61
N ARG A 275 -15.93 7.34 -4.58
CA ARG A 275 -17.18 6.96 -3.92
C ARG A 275 -17.92 8.16 -3.32
N LYS A 276 -17.18 9.07 -2.65
CA LYS A 276 -17.73 10.32 -2.11
C LYS A 276 -18.17 11.27 -3.21
N HIS A 277 -17.32 11.46 -4.23
CA HIS A 277 -17.58 12.37 -5.33
C HIS A 277 -18.81 11.96 -6.14
N THR A 278 -18.93 10.67 -6.50
CA THR A 278 -20.08 10.18 -7.23
C THR A 278 -21.36 10.29 -6.42
N ALA A 279 -21.32 9.99 -5.13
CA ALA A 279 -22.47 10.16 -4.25
C ALA A 279 -22.88 11.63 -4.08
N SER A 280 -21.92 12.57 -3.95
CA SER A 280 -22.21 14.01 -3.80
C SER A 280 -22.87 14.63 -5.03
N THR A 281 -22.75 13.99 -6.20
CA THR A 281 -23.42 14.43 -7.44
C THR A 281 -24.73 13.69 -7.72
N GLY A 282 -25.22 12.88 -6.77
CA GLY A 282 -26.43 12.09 -6.94
C GLY A 282 -26.27 10.80 -7.76
N HIS A 283 -25.04 10.44 -8.12
CA HIS A 283 -24.72 9.25 -8.92
C HIS A 283 -23.78 8.29 -8.15
N PRO A 284 -24.20 7.72 -6.98
CA PRO A 284 -23.35 6.83 -6.22
C PRO A 284 -22.95 5.59 -7.01
N LEU A 285 -21.82 4.97 -6.69
CA LEU A 285 -21.46 3.67 -7.28
C LEU A 285 -22.55 2.65 -6.98
N ALA A 286 -23.02 1.91 -7.99
CA ALA A 286 -24.05 0.91 -7.84
C ALA A 286 -23.61 -0.19 -6.87
N GLY A 287 -24.33 -0.35 -5.75
CA GLY A 287 -23.99 -1.30 -4.68
C GLY A 287 -23.10 -0.74 -3.56
N ASP A 288 -22.76 0.54 -3.60
CA ASP A 288 -22.02 1.18 -2.52
C ASP A 288 -22.93 1.52 -1.34
N ARG A 289 -23.15 0.56 -0.46
CA ARG A 289 -24.04 0.70 0.70
C ARG A 289 -23.64 1.85 1.64
N LYS A 290 -22.35 2.21 1.68
CA LYS A 290 -21.86 3.28 2.54
C LYS A 290 -22.24 4.68 2.04
N TYR A 291 -22.39 4.83 0.72
CA TYR A 291 -22.64 6.11 0.08
C TYR A 291 -23.93 6.08 -0.76
N CYS A 292 -24.95 5.43 -0.23
CA CYS A 292 -26.32 5.41 -0.79
C CYS A 292 -26.44 4.80 -2.21
N GLY A 293 -25.53 3.93 -2.62
CA GLY A 293 -25.56 3.28 -3.93
C GLY A 293 -26.59 2.16 -4.09
N GLY A 294 -27.41 1.93 -3.06
CA GLY A 294 -28.45 0.91 -3.06
C GLY A 294 -27.91 -0.52 -3.14
N ASN A 295 -28.67 -1.41 -3.77
CA ASN A 295 -28.27 -2.80 -3.99
C ASN A 295 -27.18 -2.89 -5.07
N PRO A 296 -26.28 -3.88 -5.00
CA PRO A 296 -25.38 -4.19 -6.09
C PRO A 296 -26.14 -4.50 -7.40
N LEU A 297 -25.43 -4.43 -8.53
CA LEU A 297 -25.96 -4.90 -9.81
C LEU A 297 -26.26 -6.40 -9.76
N PRO A 298 -27.14 -6.91 -10.64
CA PRO A 298 -27.39 -8.36 -10.73
C PRO A 298 -26.08 -9.14 -10.83
N ALA A 299 -25.99 -10.26 -10.13
CA ALA A 299 -24.82 -11.12 -10.01
C ALA A 299 -23.58 -10.49 -9.32
N CYS A 300 -23.64 -9.25 -8.83
CA CYS A 300 -22.56 -8.61 -8.07
C CYS A 300 -22.85 -8.63 -6.57
N LYS A 301 -21.79 -8.69 -5.75
CA LYS A 301 -21.90 -8.69 -4.27
C LYS A 301 -21.70 -7.32 -3.65
N HIS A 302 -21.03 -6.43 -4.37
CA HIS A 302 -20.59 -5.08 -3.93
C HIS A 302 -20.51 -4.15 -5.14
N TYR A 303 -20.09 -2.91 -4.91
CA TYR A 303 -19.84 -1.97 -6.01
C TYR A 303 -18.68 -2.43 -6.89
N LEU A 304 -18.75 -2.10 -8.16
CA LEU A 304 -17.69 -2.35 -9.11
C LEU A 304 -16.89 -1.06 -9.35
N LEU A 305 -15.66 -1.03 -8.84
CA LEU A 305 -14.66 0.02 -9.06
C LEU A 305 -13.31 -0.65 -9.24
N HIS A 306 -12.68 -0.37 -10.37
CA HIS A 306 -11.44 -1.01 -10.79
C HIS A 306 -10.38 0.03 -11.15
N ALA A 307 -9.22 0.00 -10.49
CA ALA A 307 -8.04 0.77 -10.85
C ALA A 307 -7.45 0.17 -12.14
N TRP A 308 -7.95 0.66 -13.29
CA TRP A 308 -7.76 0.02 -14.58
C TRP A 308 -6.37 0.28 -15.15
N ARG A 309 -5.95 1.57 -15.24
CA ARG A 309 -4.66 1.95 -15.81
C ARG A 309 -3.89 2.90 -14.91
N LEU A 310 -2.57 2.69 -14.87
CA LEU A 310 -1.63 3.57 -14.20
C LEU A 310 -0.56 4.00 -15.23
N TYR A 311 -0.52 5.30 -15.55
CA TYR A 311 0.45 5.88 -16.46
C TYR A 311 1.64 6.45 -15.70
N PHE A 312 2.84 6.24 -16.21
CA PHE A 312 4.07 6.74 -15.61
C PHE A 312 4.64 7.91 -16.43
N PRO A 313 5.43 8.83 -15.81
CA PRO A 313 6.06 9.93 -16.53
C PRO A 313 7.11 9.43 -17.53
N ALA A 314 7.51 10.29 -18.48
CA ALA A 314 8.57 9.97 -19.44
C ALA A 314 9.91 9.67 -18.74
N SER A 315 10.16 10.27 -17.58
CA SER A 315 11.35 10.04 -16.73
C SER A 315 11.33 8.73 -15.94
N ARG A 316 10.44 7.79 -16.27
CA ARG A 316 10.38 6.47 -15.62
C ARG A 316 11.66 5.66 -15.85
N PRO A 317 12.00 4.70 -14.94
CA PRO A 317 13.05 3.72 -15.19
C PRO A 317 12.85 2.98 -16.52
N ALA A 318 13.97 2.61 -17.16
CA ALA A 318 13.95 2.00 -18.50
C ALA A 318 13.24 0.62 -18.54
N ASP A 319 13.24 -0.10 -17.44
CA ASP A 319 12.57 -1.41 -17.26
C ASP A 319 11.07 -1.28 -16.98
N MET A 320 10.53 -0.05 -16.97
CA MET A 320 9.11 0.22 -16.77
C MET A 320 8.40 0.60 -18.06
N PRO A 321 7.23 0.01 -18.37
CA PRO A 321 6.42 0.44 -19.51
C PRO A 321 5.81 1.84 -19.25
N PRO A 322 5.30 2.52 -20.31
CA PRO A 322 4.66 3.83 -20.15
C PRO A 322 3.38 3.78 -19.33
N PHE A 323 2.72 2.65 -19.27
CA PHE A 323 1.56 2.41 -18.43
C PHE A 323 1.44 0.93 -18.07
N ILE A 324 0.71 0.64 -16.99
CA ILE A 324 0.25 -0.70 -16.61
C ILE A 324 -1.28 -0.72 -16.69
N GLU A 325 -1.80 -1.79 -17.25
CA GLU A 325 -3.23 -2.09 -17.29
C GLU A 325 -3.51 -3.35 -16.47
N ALA A 326 -4.52 -3.29 -15.60
CA ALA A 326 -4.98 -4.46 -14.87
C ALA A 326 -6.14 -5.13 -15.61
N PRO A 327 -6.05 -6.44 -15.88
CA PRO A 327 -7.19 -7.23 -16.35
C PRO A 327 -8.36 -7.17 -15.36
N PHE A 328 -9.57 -7.20 -15.88
CA PHE A 328 -10.76 -7.23 -15.02
C PHE A 328 -10.92 -8.59 -14.33
N PHE A 329 -11.39 -8.55 -13.09
CA PHE A 329 -11.85 -9.76 -12.43
C PHE A 329 -13.21 -10.20 -12.98
N PRO A 330 -13.57 -11.50 -12.85
CA PRO A 330 -14.74 -12.08 -13.53
C PRO A 330 -16.07 -11.33 -13.34
N GLU A 331 -16.35 -10.81 -12.14
CA GLU A 331 -17.58 -10.04 -11.88
C GLU A 331 -17.64 -8.76 -12.71
N MET A 332 -16.54 -8.00 -12.77
CA MET A 332 -16.45 -6.77 -13.57
C MET A 332 -16.51 -7.08 -15.06
N GLU A 333 -15.76 -8.07 -15.51
CA GLU A 333 -15.71 -8.47 -16.92
C GLU A 333 -17.09 -8.92 -17.43
N THR A 334 -17.78 -9.77 -16.66
CA THR A 334 -19.13 -10.23 -16.96
C THR A 334 -20.11 -9.06 -17.06
N CYS A 335 -20.05 -8.14 -16.10
CA CYS A 335 -20.91 -6.97 -16.08
C CYS A 335 -20.65 -6.04 -17.27
N LEU A 336 -19.39 -5.80 -17.65
CA LEU A 336 -19.02 -4.99 -18.80
C LEU A 336 -19.54 -5.62 -20.10
N LYS A 337 -19.34 -6.92 -20.32
CA LYS A 337 -19.82 -7.64 -21.51
C LYS A 337 -21.33 -7.64 -21.61
N GLN A 338 -22.02 -7.81 -20.50
CA GLN A 338 -23.48 -7.93 -20.47
C GLN A 338 -24.19 -6.58 -20.66
N TYR A 339 -23.69 -5.51 -20.07
CA TYR A 339 -24.43 -4.25 -19.96
C TYR A 339 -23.81 -3.07 -20.70
N PHE A 340 -22.53 -3.12 -21.08
CA PHE A 340 -21.80 -1.95 -21.59
C PHE A 340 -20.93 -2.30 -22.80
N SER A 341 -21.48 -2.86 -23.86
CA SER A 341 -20.71 -3.20 -25.07
C SER A 341 -20.16 -1.95 -25.77
N GLY A 342 -18.92 -2.03 -26.32
CA GLY A 342 -18.31 -1.01 -27.16
C GLY A 342 -17.71 0.19 -26.40
N TRP A 343 -17.67 0.16 -25.09
CA TRP A 343 -17.07 1.24 -24.26
C TRP A 343 -15.57 1.42 -24.51
N GLU A 344 -14.87 0.37 -24.93
CA GLU A 344 -13.41 0.35 -25.11
C GLU A 344 -12.96 1.37 -26.17
N LYS A 345 -13.73 1.53 -27.24
CA LYS A 345 -13.45 2.51 -28.30
C LYS A 345 -13.50 3.93 -27.76
N THR A 346 -14.53 4.25 -26.98
CA THR A 346 -14.69 5.57 -26.34
C THR A 346 -13.56 5.83 -25.34
N ALA A 347 -13.25 4.85 -24.49
CA ALA A 347 -12.16 4.98 -23.51
C ALA A 347 -10.79 5.17 -24.18
N SER A 348 -10.49 4.40 -25.23
CA SER A 348 -9.22 4.51 -25.96
C SER A 348 -9.06 5.89 -26.63
N GLY A 349 -10.11 6.41 -27.28
CA GLY A 349 -10.09 7.75 -27.86
C GLY A 349 -9.81 8.86 -26.81
N LEU A 350 -10.43 8.76 -25.64
CA LEU A 350 -10.19 9.70 -24.54
C LEU A 350 -8.74 9.65 -24.01
N LEU A 351 -8.15 8.46 -23.92
CA LEU A 351 -6.79 8.28 -23.40
C LEU A 351 -5.73 8.76 -24.38
N ILE A 352 -5.90 8.55 -25.70
CA ILE A 352 -4.98 9.04 -26.75
C ILE A 352 -4.92 10.56 -26.73
N ASN A 353 -6.07 11.24 -26.70
CA ASN A 353 -6.14 12.69 -26.66
C ASN A 353 -5.46 13.30 -25.44
N GLN A 354 -5.48 12.60 -24.30
CA GLN A 354 -4.85 13.08 -23.06
C GLN A 354 -3.32 12.89 -23.03
N THR A 355 -2.80 11.84 -23.68
CA THR A 355 -1.35 11.64 -23.82
C THR A 355 -0.73 12.66 -24.78
N GLN A 356 -1.43 13.07 -25.84
CA GLN A 356 -0.98 14.11 -26.75
C GLN A 356 -1.00 15.51 -26.12
N ALA A 357 -2.00 15.82 -25.30
CA ALA A 357 -2.08 17.09 -24.60
C ALA A 357 -0.99 17.26 -23.50
N ALA A 358 -0.54 16.17 -22.89
CA ALA A 358 0.52 16.17 -21.88
C ALA A 358 1.94 16.24 -22.49
N GLY A 359 2.09 15.93 -23.78
CA GLY A 359 3.36 16.04 -24.51
C GLY A 359 3.62 17.43 -25.12
N ASN A 360 2.61 18.30 -25.15
CA ASN A 360 2.69 19.65 -25.70
C ASN A 360 2.72 20.77 -24.65
N SER A 361 2.82 20.43 -23.40
CA SER A 361 2.99 21.35 -22.24
C SER A 361 4.30 21.06 -21.51
#